data_92b3f6340c36d60166f03b8d12b61c87
#
_entry.id   92b3f6340c36d60166f03b8d12b61c87
#
_cell.length_a   1.000
_cell.length_b   1.000
_cell.length_c   1.000
_cell.angle_alpha   90.00
_cell.angle_beta   90.00
_cell.angle_gamma   90.00
#
_symmetry.space_group_name_H-M   'P 1'
#
loop_
_entity.id
_entity.type
_entity.pdbx_description
1 polymer ?
#
loop_
_entity_poly.entity_id
_entity_poly.type
_entity_poly.pdbx_seq_one_letter_code
_entity_poly.pdbx_strand_id
1 'polypeptide(L)'
;PESDEASPEEAAPTEKESSPEEKTEKADNSESETTRTDDIPPFEPEPVTLTAEEAAEDNAKKTKKNILKEILPQKGDTVFEMIRKIVFIIAVIIFVGAGVMLASTLIQSNRAVKDLEQIKEIVTTTAKTAIDSEGNVITIAPTEEEEQQHNIDIMSYYKGISDKVVGFIELEGCDIYQPVVQDPEDTTNTYFLTHTYYDEQNKGGAIFMDYRCTISEDYVSPNIVLYGHNQEDGTMFGNLKNYKQNLEFYAENPTVTLRTDYETGTYLI
;
A
#
# COMPACT_ATOMS: atom_id res chain seq x y z
N PRO A 1 -4.80 -55.61 -7.30
CA PRO A 1 -5.62 -55.23 -8.41
C PRO A 1 -5.55 -53.72 -8.57
N GLU A 2 -4.78 -53.20 -9.46
CA GLU A 2 -5.11 -52.90 -10.86
C GLU A 2 -6.37 -52.02 -10.92
N SER A 3 -6.41 -50.92 -11.52
CA SER A 3 -5.93 -50.39 -12.82
C SER A 3 -6.02 -48.87 -12.82
N ASP A 4 -5.04 -48.08 -13.31
CA ASP A 4 -4.91 -47.57 -14.69
C ASP A 4 -6.09 -46.69 -15.13
N GLU A 5 -5.79 -45.46 -15.53
CA GLU A 5 -5.65 -44.84 -16.86
C GLU A 5 -5.65 -43.34 -16.71
N ALA A 6 -4.64 -42.62 -17.04
CA ALA A 6 -4.20 -42.12 -18.35
C ALA A 6 -4.83 -40.74 -18.72
N SER A 7 -3.94 -39.79 -18.89
CA SER A 7 -4.09 -38.52 -19.62
C SER A 7 -4.40 -38.77 -21.13
N PRO A 8 -4.90 -37.76 -21.87
CA PRO A 8 -4.09 -37.05 -22.85
C PRO A 8 -4.39 -35.52 -22.86
N GLU A 9 -3.42 -34.67 -23.00
CA GLU A 9 -2.66 -34.11 -24.12
C GLU A 9 -3.50 -33.76 -25.37
N GLU A 10 -3.42 -32.53 -25.79
CA GLU A 10 -3.35 -31.97 -27.16
C GLU A 10 -3.86 -30.54 -27.16
N ALA A 11 -3.11 -29.61 -27.47
CA ALA A 11 -2.40 -29.06 -28.63
C ALA A 11 -2.95 -27.67 -28.98
N ALA A 12 -2.06 -26.74 -29.08
CA ALA A 12 -2.24 -25.45 -29.79
C ALA A 12 -2.28 -25.64 -31.30
N PRO A 13 -2.78 -24.69 -32.08
CA PRO A 13 -1.96 -24.04 -33.09
C PRO A 13 -2.15 -22.54 -33.26
N THR A 14 -1.03 -21.83 -33.25
CA THR A 14 -0.34 -21.09 -34.34
C THR A 14 -1.16 -20.16 -35.25
N GLU A 15 -0.71 -18.86 -35.21
CA GLU A 15 -0.37 -17.95 -36.31
C GLU A 15 -1.36 -17.59 -37.43
N LYS A 16 -1.45 -16.26 -37.61
CA LYS A 16 -1.10 -15.45 -38.83
C LYS A 16 -1.55 -13.99 -38.58
N GLU A 17 -0.68 -13.05 -38.40
CA GLU A 17 0.09 -12.23 -39.37
C GLU A 17 -0.69 -11.77 -40.61
N SER A 18 -0.93 -10.44 -40.68
CA SER A 18 -0.72 -9.61 -41.88
C SER A 18 -1.08 -8.13 -41.63
N SER A 19 -0.07 -7.33 -41.64
CA SER A 19 -0.06 -5.96 -42.20
C SER A 19 0.22 -6.12 -43.70
N PRO A 20 -0.02 -5.19 -44.67
CA PRO A 20 0.48 -3.81 -44.67
C PRO A 20 -0.30 -2.76 -45.51
N GLU A 21 0.37 -1.60 -45.64
CA GLU A 21 0.40 -0.59 -46.72
C GLU A 21 -0.66 0.51 -46.69
N GLU A 22 -0.30 1.75 -46.39
CA GLU A 22 0.41 2.79 -47.15
C GLU A 22 -0.26 3.19 -48.47
N LYS A 23 -0.71 4.46 -48.54
CA LYS A 23 -0.51 5.35 -49.72
C LYS A 23 -0.82 6.80 -49.43
N THR A 24 0.24 7.55 -49.54
CA THR A 24 0.44 8.93 -49.96
C THR A 24 -0.34 9.40 -51.18
N GLU A 25 -0.61 10.72 -51.25
CA GLU A 25 -0.32 11.70 -52.32
C GLU A 25 -1.19 12.93 -52.11
N LYS A 26 -0.58 14.07 -51.90
CA LYS A 26 -0.01 15.13 -52.73
C LYS A 26 -1.06 16.10 -53.30
N ALA A 27 -0.90 17.34 -52.82
CA ALA A 27 -0.52 18.60 -53.50
C ALA A 27 -1.49 19.15 -54.56
N ASP A 28 -1.80 20.43 -54.52
CA ASP A 28 -1.27 21.53 -55.34
C ASP A 28 -2.16 22.75 -55.17
N ASN A 29 -1.63 23.84 -54.82
CA ASN A 29 -1.15 25.06 -55.44
C ASN A 29 -2.15 25.84 -56.34
N SER A 30 -2.38 27.08 -56.02
CA SER A 30 -2.11 28.28 -56.88
C SER A 30 -2.86 29.51 -56.38
N GLU A 31 -2.19 30.46 -56.01
CA GLU A 31 -1.91 31.86 -56.46
C GLU A 31 -2.97 32.53 -57.32
N SER A 32 -3.32 33.74 -56.92
CA SER A 32 -3.07 35.07 -57.58
C SER A 32 -4.07 36.10 -57.03
N GLU A 33 -3.63 37.13 -56.44
CA GLU A 33 -3.15 38.43 -56.86
C GLU A 33 -4.21 39.45 -57.31
N THR A 34 -4.08 40.64 -56.65
CA THR A 34 -4.38 42.03 -57.05
C THR A 34 -5.87 42.50 -57.05
N THR A 35 -6.23 43.64 -56.59
CA THR A 35 -5.74 45.04 -56.50
C THR A 35 -6.74 45.92 -55.75
N ARG A 36 -6.25 46.89 -55.00
CA ARG A 36 -6.69 48.24 -54.63
C ARG A 36 -8.12 48.69 -54.84
N THR A 37 -8.74 49.31 -53.83
CA THR A 37 -8.87 50.79 -53.71
C THR A 37 -9.59 51.15 -52.41
N ASP A 38 -9.16 52.33 -51.91
CA ASP A 38 -9.60 53.08 -50.77
C ASP A 38 -11.12 53.24 -50.62
N ASP A 39 -11.58 53.01 -49.37
CA ASP A 39 -12.67 53.81 -48.78
C ASP A 39 -12.66 53.53 -47.25
N ILE A 40 -12.54 54.59 -46.47
CA ILE A 40 -12.62 54.56 -45.00
C ILE A 40 -14.08 54.62 -44.60
N PRO A 41 -14.63 53.58 -43.90
CA PRO A 41 -15.88 53.70 -43.22
C PRO A 41 -15.70 54.02 -41.72
N PRO A 42 -16.76 54.46 -41.04
CA PRO A 42 -16.71 55.08 -39.73
C PRO A 42 -16.40 54.08 -38.61
N PHE A 43 -15.75 54.59 -37.58
CA PHE A 43 -15.37 53.94 -36.34
C PHE A 43 -16.60 53.26 -35.69
N GLU A 44 -16.62 51.90 -35.74
CA GLU A 44 -17.41 51.07 -34.86
C GLU A 44 -16.56 50.63 -33.67
N PRO A 45 -17.07 50.66 -32.43
CA PRO A 45 -16.27 50.27 -31.25
C PRO A 45 -15.92 48.77 -31.39
N GLU A 46 -14.65 48.48 -31.29
CA GLU A 46 -14.14 47.08 -31.29
C GLU A 46 -14.87 46.22 -30.25
N PRO A 47 -15.26 44.99 -30.61
CA PRO A 47 -15.74 44.03 -29.62
C PRO A 47 -14.58 43.70 -28.67
N VAL A 48 -14.86 43.80 -27.38
CA VAL A 48 -13.96 43.40 -26.30
C VAL A 48 -13.47 41.97 -26.59
N THR A 49 -12.22 41.87 -27.04
CA THR A 49 -11.54 40.56 -27.19
C THR A 49 -11.32 39.97 -25.82
N LEU A 50 -12.15 38.99 -25.46
CA LEU A 50 -11.87 38.12 -24.31
C LEU A 50 -10.45 37.58 -24.41
N THR A 51 -9.69 37.70 -23.34
CA THR A 51 -8.32 37.18 -23.27
C THR A 51 -8.32 35.68 -23.58
N ALA A 52 -7.23 35.18 -24.17
CA ALA A 52 -7.15 33.76 -24.56
C ALA A 52 -7.41 32.80 -23.38
N GLU A 53 -7.19 33.26 -22.14
CA GLU A 53 -7.50 32.51 -20.91
C GLU A 53 -9.02 32.43 -20.64
N GLU A 54 -9.77 33.53 -20.80
CA GLU A 54 -11.22 33.55 -20.62
C GLU A 54 -11.93 32.72 -21.69
N ALA A 55 -11.44 32.73 -22.93
CA ALA A 55 -11.95 31.89 -24.01
C ALA A 55 -11.65 30.38 -23.76
N ALA A 56 -10.52 30.04 -23.18
CA ALA A 56 -10.16 28.68 -22.80
C ALA A 56 -11.02 28.17 -21.62
N GLU A 57 -11.29 29.03 -20.62
CA GLU A 57 -12.15 28.67 -19.50
C GLU A 57 -13.63 28.48 -19.93
N ASP A 58 -14.13 29.34 -20.83
CA ASP A 58 -15.52 29.24 -21.32
C ASP A 58 -15.69 28.00 -22.21
N ASN A 59 -14.69 27.68 -23.04
CA ASN A 59 -14.68 26.43 -23.80
C ASN A 59 -14.60 25.20 -22.91
N ALA A 60 -13.78 25.22 -21.84
CA ALA A 60 -13.69 24.13 -20.89
C ALA A 60 -15.00 23.94 -20.11
N LYS A 61 -15.67 25.03 -19.71
CA LYS A 61 -17.00 25.00 -19.06
C LYS A 61 -18.08 24.48 -20.00
N LYS A 62 -18.09 24.89 -21.28
CA LYS A 62 -19.04 24.37 -22.30
C LYS A 62 -18.81 22.90 -22.57
N THR A 63 -17.56 22.46 -22.69
CA THR A 63 -17.22 21.05 -22.90
C THR A 63 -17.66 20.19 -21.72
N LYS A 64 -17.37 20.61 -20.48
CA LYS A 64 -17.83 19.91 -19.27
C LYS A 64 -19.34 19.82 -19.19
N LYS A 65 -20.07 20.90 -19.52
CA LYS A 65 -21.55 20.93 -19.51
C LYS A 65 -22.15 20.02 -20.58
N ASN A 66 -21.50 19.88 -21.72
CA ASN A 66 -21.97 18.99 -22.80
C ASN A 66 -21.72 17.52 -22.45
N ILE A 67 -20.55 17.19 -21.88
CA ILE A 67 -20.22 15.84 -21.38
C ILE A 67 -21.19 15.41 -20.27
N LEU A 68 -21.48 16.30 -19.32
CA LEU A 68 -22.49 16.02 -18.28
C LEU A 68 -23.90 15.75 -18.84
N LYS A 69 -24.31 16.49 -19.88
CA LYS A 69 -25.60 16.27 -20.53
C LYS A 69 -25.69 14.92 -21.25
N GLU A 70 -24.56 14.44 -21.77
CA GLU A 70 -24.52 13.17 -22.49
C GLU A 70 -24.53 11.97 -21.53
N ILE A 71 -23.94 12.14 -20.33
CA ILE A 71 -23.80 11.08 -19.31
C ILE A 71 -25.07 11.01 -18.43
N LEU A 72 -25.68 12.14 -18.08
CA LEU A 72 -26.82 12.18 -17.16
C LEU A 72 -28.16 11.91 -17.88
N PRO A 73 -29.13 11.19 -17.26
CA PRO A 73 -30.48 11.02 -17.76
C PRO A 73 -31.17 12.37 -17.90
N GLN A 74 -31.84 12.59 -19.03
CA GLN A 74 -32.56 13.84 -19.32
C GLN A 74 -34.06 13.60 -19.61
N LYS A 75 -34.87 14.63 -19.36
CA LYS A 75 -36.27 14.62 -19.80
C LYS A 75 -36.34 14.62 -21.33
N GLY A 76 -36.71 13.48 -21.91
CA GLY A 76 -36.79 13.30 -23.38
C GLY A 76 -35.95 12.13 -23.88
N ASP A 77 -35.09 11.56 -23.03
CA ASP A 77 -34.38 10.32 -23.35
C ASP A 77 -35.38 9.17 -23.53
N THR A 78 -35.10 8.29 -24.46
CA THR A 78 -35.85 7.04 -24.58
C THR A 78 -35.55 6.14 -23.36
N VAL A 79 -36.47 5.23 -23.03
CA VAL A 79 -36.28 4.30 -21.88
C VAL A 79 -34.96 3.55 -22.01
N PHE A 80 -34.58 3.16 -23.22
CA PHE A 80 -33.33 2.45 -23.47
C PHE A 80 -32.08 3.33 -23.21
N GLU A 81 -32.11 4.59 -23.64
CA GLU A 81 -31.02 5.56 -23.36
C GLU A 81 -30.87 5.87 -21.88
N MET A 82 -32.01 5.99 -21.19
CA MET A 82 -32.02 6.22 -19.75
C MET A 82 -31.38 5.05 -18.98
N ILE A 83 -31.77 3.82 -19.34
CA ILE A 83 -31.16 2.60 -18.75
C ILE A 83 -29.67 2.54 -19.05
N ARG A 84 -29.23 2.79 -20.27
CA ARG A 84 -27.82 2.81 -20.65
C ARG A 84 -27.01 3.81 -19.82
N LYS A 85 -27.51 5.04 -19.68
CA LYS A 85 -26.88 6.10 -18.90
C LYS A 85 -26.78 5.75 -17.41
N ILE A 86 -27.84 5.17 -16.84
CA ILE A 86 -27.86 4.71 -15.44
C ILE A 86 -26.83 3.59 -15.24
N VAL A 87 -26.80 2.59 -16.10
CA VAL A 87 -25.81 1.48 -16.01
C VAL A 87 -24.40 2.02 -16.13
N PHE A 88 -24.15 2.98 -17.03
CA PHE A 88 -22.84 3.61 -17.16
C PHE A 88 -22.42 4.36 -15.88
N ILE A 89 -23.33 5.14 -15.28
CA ILE A 89 -23.06 5.86 -14.02
C ILE A 89 -22.73 4.88 -12.89
N ILE A 90 -23.51 3.80 -12.77
CA ILE A 90 -23.26 2.75 -11.77
C ILE A 90 -21.87 2.12 -12.01
N ALA A 91 -21.51 1.81 -13.24
CA ALA A 91 -20.20 1.26 -13.59
C ALA A 91 -19.06 2.21 -13.22
N VAL A 92 -19.22 3.52 -13.48
CA VAL A 92 -18.22 4.54 -13.09
C VAL A 92 -18.09 4.64 -11.58
N ILE A 93 -19.19 4.62 -10.83
CA ILE A 93 -19.16 4.65 -9.35
C ILE A 93 -18.42 3.43 -8.81
N ILE A 94 -18.71 2.24 -9.33
CA ILE A 94 -18.01 1.00 -8.92
C ILE A 94 -16.51 1.09 -9.25
N PHE A 95 -16.18 1.58 -10.46
CA PHE A 95 -14.78 1.71 -10.88
C PHE A 95 -14.00 2.70 -10.01
N VAL A 96 -14.58 3.87 -9.71
CA VAL A 96 -13.97 4.86 -8.81
C VAL A 96 -13.84 4.30 -7.40
N GLY A 97 -14.87 3.63 -6.88
CA GLY A 97 -14.83 2.99 -5.57
C GLY A 97 -13.72 1.93 -5.47
N ALA A 98 -13.60 1.07 -6.48
CA ALA A 98 -12.53 0.08 -6.56
C ALA A 98 -11.14 0.75 -6.65
N GLY A 99 -11.02 1.83 -7.42
CA GLY A 99 -9.77 2.60 -7.54
C GLY A 99 -9.34 3.25 -6.22
N VAL A 100 -10.28 3.83 -5.48
CA VAL A 100 -10.02 4.40 -4.14
C VAL A 100 -9.60 3.30 -3.17
N MET A 101 -10.28 2.15 -3.18
CA MET A 101 -9.94 1.02 -2.32
C MET A 101 -8.52 0.48 -2.63
N LEU A 102 -8.17 0.35 -3.91
CA LEU A 102 -6.83 -0.08 -4.31
C LEU A 102 -5.77 0.94 -3.91
N ALA A 103 -6.03 2.23 -4.13
CA ALA A 103 -5.11 3.30 -3.74
C ALA A 103 -4.88 3.34 -2.22
N SER A 104 -5.93 3.18 -1.41
CA SER A 104 -5.79 3.13 0.05
C SER A 104 -4.93 1.95 0.51
N THR A 105 -5.14 0.77 -0.08
CA THR A 105 -4.34 -0.43 0.24
C THR A 105 -2.85 -0.22 -0.11
N LEU A 106 -2.55 0.38 -1.26
CA LEU A 106 -1.17 0.67 -1.66
C LEU A 106 -0.50 1.71 -0.75
N ILE A 107 -1.23 2.73 -0.32
CA ILE A 107 -0.72 3.75 0.61
C ILE A 107 -0.39 3.13 1.97
N GLN A 108 -1.28 2.29 2.50
CA GLN A 108 -1.07 1.59 3.77
C GLN A 108 0.14 0.63 3.71
N SER A 109 0.26 -0.14 2.63
CA SER A 109 1.41 -1.03 2.42
C SER A 109 2.72 -0.24 2.37
N ASN A 110 2.76 0.89 1.67
CA ASN A 110 3.96 1.71 1.58
C ASN A 110 4.35 2.38 2.92
N ARG A 111 3.39 2.70 3.79
CA ARG A 111 3.67 3.19 5.14
C ARG A 111 4.34 2.12 5.98
N ALA A 112 3.75 0.93 6.04
CA ALA A 112 4.30 -0.20 6.80
C ALA A 112 5.74 -0.56 6.37
N VAL A 113 6.04 -0.51 5.06
CA VAL A 113 7.40 -0.73 4.55
C VAL A 113 8.36 0.37 5.02
N LYS A 114 7.96 1.63 4.99
CA LYS A 114 8.80 2.75 5.46
C LYS A 114 9.09 2.66 6.96
N ASP A 115 8.08 2.32 7.75
CA ASP A 115 8.27 2.14 9.20
C ASP A 115 9.25 1.00 9.47
N LEU A 116 9.13 -0.12 8.73
CA LEU A 116 10.06 -1.22 8.84
C LEU A 116 11.49 -0.83 8.46
N GLU A 117 11.67 -0.02 7.39
CA GLU A 117 12.99 0.49 7.00
C GLU A 117 13.58 1.39 8.08
N GLN A 118 12.81 2.29 8.67
CA GLN A 118 13.26 3.17 9.75
C GLN A 118 13.65 2.37 10.99
N ILE A 119 12.88 1.36 11.36
CA ILE A 119 13.19 0.51 12.50
C ILE A 119 14.40 -0.38 12.21
N LYS A 120 14.53 -0.94 11.02
CA LYS A 120 15.74 -1.69 10.63
C LYS A 120 16.98 -0.79 10.70
N GLU A 121 16.90 0.48 10.36
CA GLU A 121 17.99 1.43 10.52
C GLU A 121 18.33 1.63 12.01
N ILE A 122 17.35 1.82 12.88
CA ILE A 122 17.54 1.93 14.32
C ILE A 122 18.19 0.65 14.87
N VAL A 123 17.65 -0.53 14.54
CA VAL A 123 18.13 -1.84 14.98
C VAL A 123 19.55 -2.10 14.50
N THR A 124 19.87 -1.84 13.23
CA THR A 124 21.21 -2.10 12.67
C THR A 124 22.28 -1.11 13.14
N THR A 125 21.89 0.10 13.51
CA THR A 125 22.84 1.10 14.04
C THR A 125 23.43 0.67 15.39
N THR A 126 22.76 -0.20 16.12
CA THR A 126 23.21 -0.70 17.43
C THR A 126 24.27 -1.81 17.30
N ALA A 127 24.30 -2.53 16.16
CA ALA A 127 25.30 -3.57 15.92
C ALA A 127 26.65 -2.94 15.51
N LYS A 128 27.59 -2.89 16.45
CA LYS A 128 28.96 -2.43 16.17
C LYS A 128 29.79 -3.57 15.64
N THR A 129 30.53 -3.32 14.55
CA THR A 129 31.53 -4.25 14.04
C THR A 129 32.95 -3.80 14.45
N ALA A 130 33.74 -4.70 14.90
CA ALA A 130 35.20 -4.49 15.15
C ALA A 130 36.01 -5.49 14.33
N ILE A 131 37.27 -5.18 14.13
CA ILE A 131 38.22 -6.11 13.53
C ILE A 131 39.06 -6.70 14.69
N ASP A 132 39.08 -8.03 14.79
CA ASP A 132 39.89 -8.71 15.76
C ASP A 132 41.41 -8.66 15.43
N SER A 133 42.25 -9.18 16.29
CA SER A 133 43.70 -9.19 16.08
C SER A 133 44.14 -10.06 14.90
N GLU A 134 43.27 -10.88 14.34
CA GLU A 134 43.49 -11.75 13.20
C GLU A 134 42.95 -11.17 11.88
N GLY A 135 42.29 -9.99 11.94
CA GLY A 135 41.73 -9.31 10.78
C GLY A 135 40.31 -9.72 10.42
N ASN A 136 39.62 -10.49 11.28
CA ASN A 136 38.24 -10.89 11.05
C ASN A 136 37.26 -9.80 11.53
N VAL A 137 36.19 -9.62 10.83
CA VAL A 137 35.09 -8.73 11.25
C VAL A 137 34.28 -9.47 12.33
N ILE A 138 34.29 -8.94 13.55
CA ILE A 138 33.47 -9.45 14.65
C ILE A 138 32.36 -8.46 14.98
N THR A 139 31.17 -8.97 15.27
CA THR A 139 30.06 -8.18 15.79
C THR A 139 30.19 -8.06 17.29
N ILE A 140 30.27 -6.83 17.77
CA ILE A 140 30.27 -6.54 19.21
C ILE A 140 28.82 -6.48 19.67
N ALA A 141 28.47 -7.28 20.67
CA ALA A 141 27.17 -7.15 21.31
C ALA A 141 27.03 -5.74 21.92
N PRO A 142 25.84 -5.11 21.81
CA PRO A 142 25.61 -3.83 22.44
C PRO A 142 25.76 -3.91 23.96
N THR A 143 26.13 -2.80 24.56
CA THR A 143 26.12 -2.70 26.01
C THR A 143 24.69 -2.63 26.54
N GLU A 144 24.50 -2.92 27.84
CA GLU A 144 23.18 -2.80 28.47
C GLU A 144 22.59 -1.37 28.31
N GLU A 145 23.42 -0.34 28.38
CA GLU A 145 22.99 1.05 28.18
C GLU A 145 22.57 1.32 26.74
N GLU A 146 23.27 0.76 25.76
CA GLU A 146 22.94 0.87 24.34
C GLU A 146 21.65 0.10 24.02
N GLU A 147 21.46 -1.07 24.60
CA GLU A 147 20.21 -1.84 24.48
C GLU A 147 19.02 -1.11 25.09
N GLN A 148 19.19 -0.49 26.26
CA GLN A 148 18.15 0.31 26.89
C GLN A 148 17.79 1.53 26.05
N GLN A 149 18.79 2.26 25.54
CA GLN A 149 18.54 3.41 24.67
C GLN A 149 17.80 2.99 23.41
N HIS A 150 18.22 1.90 22.80
CA HIS A 150 17.58 1.33 21.61
C HIS A 150 16.12 0.95 21.87
N ASN A 151 15.83 0.33 23.03
CA ASN A 151 14.47 0.02 23.43
C ASN A 151 13.61 1.29 23.59
N ILE A 152 14.15 2.33 24.22
CA ILE A 152 13.49 3.63 24.38
C ILE A 152 13.18 4.25 23.01
N ASP A 153 14.11 4.21 22.08
CA ASP A 153 13.95 4.80 20.75
C ASP A 153 12.85 4.10 19.95
N ILE A 154 12.81 2.76 19.95
CA ILE A 154 11.77 1.96 19.29
C ILE A 154 10.41 2.23 19.92
N MET A 155 10.32 2.12 21.25
CA MET A 155 9.04 2.29 21.94
C MET A 155 8.50 3.72 21.79
N SER A 156 9.36 4.74 21.90
CA SER A 156 8.99 6.14 21.71
C SER A 156 8.49 6.42 20.30
N TYR A 157 9.14 5.82 19.28
CA TYR A 157 8.70 5.96 17.90
C TYR A 157 7.27 5.44 17.71
N TYR A 158 7.00 4.20 18.11
CA TYR A 158 5.68 3.61 17.89
C TYR A 158 4.59 4.18 18.80
N LYS A 159 4.92 4.59 20.02
CA LYS A 159 3.99 5.32 20.90
C LYS A 159 3.67 6.72 20.39
N GLY A 160 4.58 7.33 19.64
CA GLY A 160 4.28 8.56 18.91
C GLY A 160 3.23 8.38 17.81
N ILE A 161 3.06 7.13 17.32
CA ILE A 161 2.03 6.77 16.33
C ILE A 161 0.71 6.38 17.01
N SER A 162 0.79 5.54 18.05
CA SER A 162 -0.40 5.01 18.74
C SER A 162 -0.12 4.76 20.23
N ASP A 163 -1.00 5.27 21.08
CA ASP A 163 -0.99 5.01 22.52
C ASP A 163 -1.38 3.57 22.91
N LYS A 164 -1.95 2.83 21.96
CA LYS A 164 -2.27 1.40 22.11
C LYS A 164 -1.06 0.48 21.96
N VAL A 165 0.11 0.99 21.60
CA VAL A 165 1.34 0.19 21.53
C VAL A 165 1.82 -0.13 22.94
N VAL A 166 1.97 -1.43 23.23
CA VAL A 166 2.41 -1.98 24.52
C VAL A 166 3.74 -2.70 24.41
N GLY A 167 4.24 -2.95 23.21
CA GLY A 167 5.51 -3.61 22.97
C GLY A 167 5.93 -3.63 21.51
N PHE A 168 7.08 -4.25 21.28
CA PHE A 168 7.63 -4.49 19.94
C PHE A 168 8.21 -5.89 19.90
N ILE A 169 7.82 -6.70 18.92
CA ILE A 169 8.29 -8.08 18.76
C ILE A 169 9.34 -8.16 17.65
N GLU A 170 10.44 -8.83 17.93
CA GLU A 170 11.52 -9.12 16.99
C GLU A 170 11.72 -10.62 16.86
N LEU A 171 11.65 -11.13 15.65
CA LEU A 171 11.94 -12.49 15.29
C LEU A 171 12.72 -12.51 13.98
N GLU A 172 14.03 -12.34 14.06
CA GLU A 172 14.90 -12.10 12.92
C GLU A 172 14.77 -13.17 11.84
N GLY A 173 14.80 -14.44 12.19
CA GLY A 173 14.68 -15.53 11.24
C GLY A 173 13.36 -15.58 10.48
N CYS A 174 12.31 -14.92 10.99
CA CYS A 174 11.02 -14.82 10.34
C CYS A 174 10.77 -13.45 9.69
N ASP A 175 11.75 -12.53 9.76
CA ASP A 175 11.60 -11.13 9.31
C ASP A 175 10.40 -10.43 9.98
N ILE A 176 10.14 -10.76 11.27
CA ILE A 176 9.10 -10.13 12.06
C ILE A 176 9.72 -9.04 12.93
N TYR A 177 9.36 -7.79 12.64
CA TYR A 177 9.73 -6.58 13.35
C TYR A 177 8.48 -5.71 13.42
N GLN A 178 7.65 -5.92 14.44
CA GLN A 178 6.32 -5.33 14.49
C GLN A 178 5.99 -4.77 15.86
N PRO A 179 5.30 -3.61 15.92
CA PRO A 179 4.71 -3.15 17.15
C PRO A 179 3.61 -4.12 17.60
N VAL A 180 3.53 -4.30 18.90
CA VAL A 180 2.46 -5.06 19.56
C VAL A 180 1.49 -4.05 20.18
N VAL A 181 0.25 -4.12 19.77
CA VAL A 181 -0.82 -3.26 20.31
C VAL A 181 -1.71 -4.03 21.27
N GLN A 182 -2.43 -3.30 22.11
CA GLN A 182 -3.45 -3.88 22.98
C GLN A 182 -4.62 -2.91 23.12
N ASP A 183 -5.82 -3.44 23.13
CA ASP A 183 -7.02 -2.73 23.56
C ASP A 183 -7.64 -3.51 24.74
N PRO A 184 -7.42 -3.09 25.99
CA PRO A 184 -7.95 -3.81 27.16
C PRO A 184 -9.48 -3.73 27.25
N GLU A 185 -10.13 -2.84 26.51
CA GLU A 185 -11.58 -2.73 26.42
C GLU A 185 -12.19 -3.71 25.41
N ASP A 186 -11.39 -4.18 24.41
CA ASP A 186 -11.83 -5.21 23.46
C ASP A 186 -11.71 -6.61 24.07
N THR A 187 -12.64 -6.99 24.92
CA THR A 187 -12.69 -8.32 25.55
C THR A 187 -12.92 -9.47 24.58
N THR A 188 -13.12 -9.18 23.30
CA THR A 188 -13.29 -10.20 22.26
C THR A 188 -11.97 -10.51 21.53
N ASN A 189 -10.95 -9.69 21.68
CA ASN A 189 -9.67 -9.78 20.94
C ASN A 189 -9.87 -9.80 19.42
N THR A 190 -10.79 -8.99 18.89
CA THR A 190 -11.13 -8.98 17.46
C THR A 190 -10.82 -7.68 16.73
N TYR A 191 -10.69 -6.59 17.45
CA TYR A 191 -10.49 -5.27 16.87
C TYR A 191 -9.28 -5.23 15.94
N PHE A 192 -8.12 -5.65 16.45
CA PHE A 192 -6.87 -5.63 15.69
C PHE A 192 -6.73 -6.77 14.67
N LEU A 193 -7.70 -7.63 14.52
CA LEU A 193 -7.78 -8.54 13.37
C LEU A 193 -8.04 -7.78 12.06
N THR A 194 -8.64 -6.60 12.15
CA THR A 194 -9.02 -5.79 10.99
C THR A 194 -8.58 -4.33 11.08
N HIS A 195 -7.78 -3.97 12.09
CA HIS A 195 -7.21 -2.62 12.26
C HIS A 195 -5.69 -2.71 12.50
N THR A 196 -4.96 -1.82 11.87
CA THR A 196 -3.52 -1.68 12.06
C THR A 196 -3.20 -0.95 13.38
N TYR A 197 -1.92 -0.87 13.74
CA TYR A 197 -1.45 -0.06 14.86
C TYR A 197 -1.62 1.46 14.63
N TYR A 198 -1.94 1.91 13.39
CA TYR A 198 -2.38 3.27 13.09
C TYR A 198 -3.87 3.51 13.38
N ASP A 199 -4.58 2.52 13.89
CA ASP A 199 -6.04 2.53 14.06
C ASP A 199 -6.82 2.62 12.72
N GLU A 200 -6.19 2.21 11.62
CA GLU A 200 -6.78 2.20 10.27
C GLU A 200 -7.32 0.82 9.93
N GLN A 201 -8.50 0.76 9.29
CA GLN A 201 -9.07 -0.51 8.84
C GLN A 201 -8.20 -1.15 7.76
N ASN A 202 -7.75 -2.38 8.00
CA ASN A 202 -6.94 -3.17 7.10
C ASN A 202 -7.15 -4.67 7.37
N LYS A 203 -7.32 -5.46 6.32
CA LYS A 203 -7.50 -6.93 6.42
C LYS A 203 -6.29 -7.65 7.01
N GLY A 204 -5.11 -7.06 6.96
CA GLY A 204 -3.89 -7.59 7.55
C GLY A 204 -3.83 -7.43 9.06
N GLY A 205 -4.62 -6.53 9.63
CA GLY A 205 -4.63 -6.27 11.06
C GLY A 205 -3.31 -5.77 11.62
N ALA A 206 -3.08 -6.08 12.89
CA ALA A 206 -1.82 -5.86 13.61
C ALA A 206 -1.45 -7.10 14.42
N ILE A 207 -0.22 -7.14 14.96
CA ILE A 207 0.11 -8.05 16.06
C ILE A 207 -0.37 -7.42 17.35
N PHE A 208 -1.14 -8.16 18.14
CA PHE A 208 -1.76 -7.62 19.35
C PHE A 208 -1.74 -8.60 20.52
N MET A 209 -1.71 -8.02 21.71
CA MET A 209 -1.72 -8.77 22.97
C MET A 209 -3.15 -9.02 23.46
N ASP A 210 -3.37 -10.19 24.02
CA ASP A 210 -4.64 -10.56 24.65
C ASP A 210 -5.03 -9.54 25.74
N TYR A 211 -6.30 -9.12 25.77
CA TYR A 211 -6.80 -8.12 26.73
C TYR A 211 -6.58 -8.50 28.20
N ARG A 212 -6.43 -9.80 28.50
CA ARG A 212 -6.21 -10.33 29.85
C ARG A 212 -4.74 -10.27 30.28
N CYS A 213 -3.83 -10.07 29.35
CA CYS A 213 -2.43 -9.92 29.64
C CYS A 213 -2.14 -8.50 30.13
N THR A 214 -1.22 -8.37 31.06
CA THR A 214 -0.74 -7.10 31.61
C THR A 214 0.78 -7.05 31.55
N ILE A 215 1.32 -5.94 31.10
CA ILE A 215 2.72 -5.59 31.18
C ILE A 215 2.79 -4.21 31.81
N SER A 216 3.42 -4.13 32.99
CA SER A 216 3.61 -2.88 33.73
C SER A 216 4.96 -2.91 34.45
N GLU A 217 5.38 -1.80 35.03
CA GLU A 217 6.62 -1.69 35.80
C GLU A 217 6.68 -2.72 36.96
N ASP A 218 5.56 -2.95 37.64
CA ASP A 218 5.49 -3.81 38.82
C ASP A 218 5.05 -5.25 38.53
N TYR A 219 4.49 -5.52 37.35
CA TYR A 219 3.89 -6.83 37.05
C TYR A 219 3.85 -7.15 35.56
N VAL A 220 4.34 -8.33 35.25
CA VAL A 220 4.23 -8.93 33.91
C VAL A 220 3.44 -10.25 34.03
N SER A 221 2.43 -10.43 33.20
CA SER A 221 1.67 -11.68 33.16
C SER A 221 2.59 -12.88 32.92
N PRO A 222 2.46 -13.97 33.71
CA PRO A 222 3.29 -15.17 33.56
C PRO A 222 3.19 -15.82 32.18
N ASN A 223 2.11 -15.57 31.48
CA ASN A 223 1.87 -16.01 30.10
C ASN A 223 1.38 -14.82 29.29
N ILE A 224 2.16 -14.42 28.30
CA ILE A 224 1.81 -13.36 27.36
C ILE A 224 1.31 -14.02 26.09
N VAL A 225 0.09 -13.73 25.69
CA VAL A 225 -0.53 -14.27 24.48
C VAL A 225 -0.58 -13.18 23.44
N LEU A 226 0.07 -13.42 22.29
CA LEU A 226 0.06 -12.53 21.14
C LEU A 226 -0.72 -13.17 20.00
N TYR A 227 -1.52 -12.38 19.33
CA TYR A 227 -2.28 -12.74 18.15
C TYR A 227 -1.76 -11.99 16.93
N GLY A 228 -1.90 -12.59 15.77
CA GLY A 228 -1.58 -11.97 14.48
C GLY A 228 -2.02 -12.89 13.35
N HIS A 229 -2.31 -12.33 12.19
CA HIS A 229 -2.68 -13.13 11.04
C HIS A 229 -1.53 -14.02 10.57
N ASN A 230 -1.86 -15.25 10.13
CA ASN A 230 -0.95 -16.13 9.41
C ASN A 230 -1.13 -15.89 7.90
N GLN A 231 -0.42 -14.90 7.33
CA GLN A 231 -0.56 -14.51 5.95
C GLN A 231 0.31 -15.35 5.00
N GLU A 232 -0.18 -15.64 3.81
CA GLU A 232 0.53 -16.44 2.82
C GLU A 232 1.78 -15.73 2.27
N ASP A 233 1.75 -14.40 2.21
CA ASP A 233 2.88 -13.55 1.79
C ASP A 233 4.01 -13.45 2.81
N GLY A 234 3.87 -14.11 3.97
CA GLY A 234 4.86 -14.13 5.04
C GLY A 234 4.79 -12.96 6.01
N THR A 235 3.88 -12.01 5.80
CA THR A 235 3.67 -10.90 6.75
C THR A 235 2.98 -11.37 8.02
N MET A 236 2.98 -10.52 9.05
CA MET A 236 2.51 -10.84 10.39
C MET A 236 3.17 -12.12 10.93
N PHE A 237 2.41 -13.14 11.28
CA PHE A 237 2.93 -14.44 11.72
C PHE A 237 3.06 -15.49 10.60
N GLY A 238 2.94 -15.06 9.34
CA GLY A 238 2.98 -15.95 8.18
C GLY A 238 4.26 -16.79 8.07
N ASN A 239 5.41 -16.24 8.47
CA ASN A 239 6.70 -16.94 8.41
C ASN A 239 6.96 -17.88 9.61
N LEU A 240 6.14 -17.89 10.66
CA LEU A 240 6.26 -18.86 11.76
C LEU A 240 6.15 -20.32 11.29
N LYS A 241 5.54 -20.54 10.12
CA LYS A 241 5.50 -21.87 9.47
C LYS A 241 6.89 -22.49 9.26
N ASN A 242 7.96 -21.66 9.15
CA ASN A 242 9.33 -22.13 8.93
C ASN A 242 9.81 -23.01 10.10
N TYR A 243 9.45 -22.68 11.33
CA TYR A 243 9.77 -23.47 12.50
C TYR A 243 9.17 -24.89 12.47
N LYS A 244 7.99 -25.04 11.89
CA LYS A 244 7.34 -26.34 11.75
C LYS A 244 7.95 -27.20 10.64
N GLN A 245 8.53 -26.58 9.64
CA GLN A 245 8.97 -27.26 8.42
C GLN A 245 10.44 -27.64 8.46
N ASN A 246 11.27 -26.95 9.27
CA ASN A 246 12.71 -27.09 9.25
C ASN A 246 13.32 -27.00 10.64
N LEU A 247 13.88 -28.13 11.13
CA LEU A 247 14.56 -28.22 12.41
C LEU A 247 15.89 -27.45 12.46
N GLU A 248 16.56 -27.30 11.31
CA GLU A 248 17.78 -26.50 11.19
C GLU A 248 17.44 -25.01 11.38
N PHE A 249 16.34 -24.55 10.78
CA PHE A 249 15.83 -23.22 10.97
C PHE A 249 15.56 -22.91 12.46
N TYR A 250 14.97 -23.87 13.19
CA TYR A 250 14.75 -23.73 14.63
C TYR A 250 16.08 -23.62 15.40
N ALA A 251 17.09 -24.41 15.04
CA ALA A 251 18.38 -24.37 15.71
C ALA A 251 19.14 -23.06 15.45
N GLU A 252 18.97 -22.48 14.29
CA GLU A 252 19.59 -21.20 13.89
C GLU A 252 18.86 -19.97 14.47
N ASN A 253 17.57 -20.08 14.72
CA ASN A 253 16.71 -18.98 15.14
C ASN A 253 15.90 -19.33 16.40
N PRO A 254 16.57 -19.66 17.53
CA PRO A 254 15.91 -20.24 18.69
C PRO A 254 15.17 -19.22 19.57
N THR A 255 15.28 -17.94 19.29
CA THR A 255 14.83 -16.87 20.20
C THR A 255 13.86 -15.90 19.53
N VAL A 256 12.98 -15.34 20.36
CA VAL A 256 12.13 -14.20 20.05
C VAL A 256 12.36 -13.12 21.11
N THR A 257 12.47 -11.86 20.69
CA THR A 257 12.62 -10.72 21.61
C THR A 257 11.31 -9.96 21.67
N LEU A 258 10.86 -9.66 22.87
CA LEU A 258 9.75 -8.76 23.13
C LEU A 258 10.26 -7.55 23.92
N ARG A 259 10.17 -6.37 23.32
CA ARG A 259 10.52 -5.09 23.95
C ARG A 259 9.26 -4.43 24.47
N THR A 260 9.37 -3.83 25.63
CA THR A 260 8.28 -3.07 26.28
C THR A 260 8.85 -1.76 26.84
N ASP A 261 8.02 -0.92 27.42
CA ASP A 261 8.51 0.30 28.13
C ASP A 261 9.39 -0.02 29.34
N TYR A 262 9.26 -1.21 29.88
CA TYR A 262 9.83 -1.58 31.18
C TYR A 262 11.05 -2.50 31.04
N GLU A 263 11.01 -3.39 30.07
CA GLU A 263 12.06 -4.40 29.88
C GLU A 263 12.15 -4.92 28.44
N THR A 264 13.29 -5.51 28.14
CA THR A 264 13.49 -6.33 26.95
C THR A 264 13.59 -7.79 27.38
N GLY A 265 12.60 -8.58 27.01
CA GLY A 265 12.55 -10.02 27.28
C GLY A 265 12.99 -10.84 26.07
N THR A 266 13.93 -11.80 26.28
CA THR A 266 14.31 -12.78 25.27
C THR A 266 13.77 -14.14 25.66
N TYR A 267 13.01 -14.76 24.79
CA TYR A 267 12.33 -16.01 25.04
C TYR A 267 12.84 -17.09 24.07
N LEU A 268 12.94 -18.33 24.56
CA LEU A 268 13.23 -19.48 23.71
C LEU A 268 11.93 -19.98 23.07
N ILE A 269 12.00 -20.33 21.80
CA ILE A 269 10.90 -20.89 21.01
C ILE A 269 10.80 -22.38 21.23
#